data_35a9a820054778b71d85a1d603aa2e46
#
_entry.id   35a9a820054778b71d85a1d603aa2e46
#
_cell.length_a   1.000
_cell.length_b   1.000
_cell.length_c   1.000
_cell.angle_alpha   90.00
_cell.angle_beta   90.00
_cell.angle_gamma   90.00
#
_symmetry.space_group_name_H-M   'P 1'
#
loop_
_entity.id
_entity.type
_entity.pdbx_description
1 polymer ?
#
loop_
_entity_poly.entity_id
_entity_poly.type
_entity_poly.pdbx_seq_one_letter_code
_entity_poly.pdbx_strand_id
1 'polypeptide(L)'
;MFGTATRDNATRVLLLGSGELGKEVAIECQRLGLEVIACDRYADAPAMQVAHRSHVFDMLDADALQQVIDLEKPHFVVPEIEAITTSKLVELEAQGLNVVPTANATRLTMNREGIRRLAAEELGLPTSAYQFADSYESFAAAVETIGLPCVCKPVMSSSGKGQSVIRTPEQIEAAWQYAQQGGRSGAGRVIVEGFVDFDYEITLLTVRAVDGVHFCAPIGHRQEDGDYRESWQPQLMSENAIKAAEYVAEQVVNALGGYGLFGVELFVKGDKVIFNEVSPRPHDTGMVTLISQELSEFALHVRAFTGLPIGQIVQYGPSASAAILGQGQSQNIQFSGLDDALSIPHTQVRLFGKPDIAGRRRLGVALSRGKTTQEATDRAIECAKAVKIHY
;
A
#
# COMPACT_ATOMS: atom_id res chain seq x y z
N MET A 1 -23.08 9.54 -12.90
CA MET A 1 -23.55 8.74 -14.06
C MET A 1 -22.32 8.22 -14.79
N PHE A 2 -22.25 6.91 -15.10
CA PHE A 2 -21.12 6.32 -15.81
C PHE A 2 -21.48 6.08 -17.28
N GLY A 3 -20.54 6.40 -18.17
CA GLY A 3 -20.64 6.07 -19.58
C GLY A 3 -20.09 4.66 -19.87
N THR A 4 -20.32 4.18 -21.08
CA THR A 4 -19.84 2.84 -21.51
C THR A 4 -18.38 2.94 -21.99
N ALA A 5 -17.52 2.05 -21.49
CA ALA A 5 -16.13 1.95 -21.92
C ALA A 5 -16.01 1.85 -23.46
N THR A 6 -14.95 2.42 -24.03
CA THR A 6 -14.65 2.48 -25.46
C THR A 6 -15.65 3.31 -26.31
N ARG A 7 -16.50 4.12 -25.68
CA ARG A 7 -17.41 5.07 -26.33
C ARG A 7 -17.04 6.51 -25.98
N ASP A 8 -17.56 7.47 -26.73
CA ASP A 8 -17.27 8.89 -26.52
C ASP A 8 -17.67 9.37 -25.12
N ASN A 9 -18.70 8.77 -24.54
CA ASN A 9 -19.20 9.05 -23.20
C ASN A 9 -18.54 8.23 -22.09
N ALA A 10 -17.45 7.49 -22.38
CA ALA A 10 -16.79 6.64 -21.42
C ALA A 10 -16.33 7.42 -20.18
N THR A 11 -16.55 6.85 -18.99
CA THR A 11 -15.94 7.35 -17.75
C THR A 11 -14.56 6.75 -17.61
N ARG A 12 -13.51 7.56 -17.68
CA ARG A 12 -12.11 7.15 -17.79
C ARG A 12 -11.39 7.25 -16.46
N VAL A 13 -10.66 6.20 -16.14
CA VAL A 13 -9.77 6.11 -14.96
C VAL A 13 -8.34 5.91 -15.45
N LEU A 14 -7.44 6.81 -15.08
CA LEU A 14 -6.02 6.74 -15.35
C LEU A 14 -5.30 6.24 -14.09
N LEU A 15 -4.70 5.05 -14.15
CA LEU A 15 -3.88 4.49 -13.08
C LEU A 15 -2.44 4.96 -13.24
N LEU A 16 -1.86 5.51 -12.18
CA LEU A 16 -0.45 5.86 -12.09
C LEU A 16 0.27 4.83 -11.20
N GLY A 17 0.80 3.80 -11.84
CA GLY A 17 1.30 2.56 -11.27
C GLY A 17 0.43 1.38 -11.74
N SER A 18 1.07 0.40 -12.36
CA SER A 18 0.41 -0.72 -13.02
C SER A 18 0.85 -2.07 -12.45
N GLY A 19 1.23 -2.09 -11.17
CA GLY A 19 1.60 -3.31 -10.44
C GLY A 19 0.42 -4.23 -10.15
N GLU A 20 0.62 -5.17 -9.25
CA GLU A 20 -0.39 -6.14 -8.82
C GLU A 20 -1.62 -5.51 -8.18
N LEU A 21 -1.46 -4.48 -7.36
CA LEU A 21 -2.58 -3.75 -6.75
C LEU A 21 -3.34 -2.97 -7.82
N GLY A 22 -2.63 -2.26 -8.70
CA GLY A 22 -3.24 -1.55 -9.84
C GLY A 22 -4.01 -2.47 -10.78
N LYS A 23 -3.57 -3.75 -10.95
CA LYS A 23 -4.32 -4.75 -11.73
C LYS A 23 -5.68 -5.05 -11.11
N GLU A 24 -5.75 -5.27 -9.81
CA GLU A 24 -7.01 -5.53 -9.11
C GLU A 24 -7.92 -4.28 -9.13
N VAL A 25 -7.36 -3.07 -8.98
CA VAL A 25 -8.13 -1.81 -9.16
C VAL A 25 -8.69 -1.71 -10.58
N ALA A 26 -7.89 -2.04 -11.61
CA ALA A 26 -8.35 -2.03 -13.00
C ALA A 26 -9.52 -3.00 -13.23
N ILE A 27 -9.44 -4.22 -12.68
CA ILE A 27 -10.50 -5.22 -12.76
C ILE A 27 -11.78 -4.72 -12.08
N GLU A 28 -11.69 -4.12 -10.91
CA GLU A 28 -12.85 -3.58 -10.19
C GLU A 28 -13.46 -2.35 -10.90
N CYS A 29 -12.65 -1.50 -11.51
CA CYS A 29 -13.13 -0.43 -12.38
C CYS A 29 -13.95 -0.98 -13.56
N GLN A 30 -13.45 -2.03 -14.21
CA GLN A 30 -14.15 -2.67 -15.35
C GLN A 30 -15.46 -3.35 -14.94
N ARG A 31 -15.56 -3.89 -13.71
CA ARG A 31 -16.82 -4.43 -13.17
C ARG A 31 -17.93 -3.38 -13.10
N LEU A 32 -17.57 -2.10 -12.95
CA LEU A 32 -18.49 -0.96 -12.98
C LEU A 32 -18.62 -0.31 -14.36
N GLY A 33 -18.02 -0.92 -15.41
CA GLY A 33 -18.09 -0.41 -16.79
C GLY A 33 -17.18 0.78 -17.07
N LEU A 34 -16.23 1.10 -16.19
CA LEU A 34 -15.27 2.19 -16.37
C LEU A 34 -14.20 1.82 -17.40
N GLU A 35 -13.74 2.81 -18.15
CA GLU A 35 -12.64 2.67 -19.08
C GLU A 35 -11.32 2.94 -18.36
N VAL A 36 -10.41 1.96 -18.38
CA VAL A 36 -9.14 2.01 -17.63
C VAL A 36 -7.97 2.23 -18.57
N ILE A 37 -7.13 3.20 -18.21
CA ILE A 37 -5.85 3.50 -18.83
C ILE A 37 -4.76 3.25 -17.80
N ALA A 38 -3.82 2.34 -18.07
CA ALA A 38 -2.78 1.94 -17.15
C ALA A 38 -1.42 2.56 -17.53
N CYS A 39 -0.77 3.24 -16.58
CA CYS A 39 0.52 3.89 -16.79
C CYS A 39 1.58 3.29 -15.88
N ASP A 40 2.78 3.05 -16.40
CA ASP A 40 3.95 2.65 -15.62
C ASP A 40 5.24 3.03 -16.37
N ARG A 41 6.39 2.92 -15.68
CA ARG A 41 7.72 3.16 -16.25
C ARG A 41 8.22 2.02 -17.15
N TYR A 42 7.57 0.86 -17.14
CA TYR A 42 7.95 -0.33 -17.94
C TYR A 42 6.73 -0.93 -18.62
N ALA A 43 6.96 -1.55 -19.77
CA ALA A 43 5.91 -2.19 -20.55
C ALA A 43 5.43 -3.49 -19.92
N ASP A 44 4.24 -3.93 -20.33
CA ASP A 44 3.64 -5.20 -19.94
C ASP A 44 3.42 -5.37 -18.43
N ALA A 45 3.34 -4.25 -17.70
CA ALA A 45 3.03 -4.25 -16.29
C ALA A 45 1.66 -4.93 -16.02
N PRO A 46 1.47 -5.55 -14.85
CA PRO A 46 0.26 -6.34 -14.54
C PRO A 46 -1.08 -5.69 -14.88
N ALA A 47 -1.28 -4.41 -14.54
CA ALA A 47 -2.52 -3.71 -14.86
C ALA A 47 -2.68 -3.42 -16.36
N MET A 48 -1.58 -3.23 -17.11
CA MET A 48 -1.62 -3.02 -18.57
C MET A 48 -2.20 -4.23 -19.31
N GLN A 49 -2.05 -5.43 -18.74
CA GLN A 49 -2.55 -6.67 -19.33
C GLN A 49 -4.09 -6.78 -19.31
N VAL A 50 -4.75 -5.97 -18.49
CA VAL A 50 -6.22 -5.97 -18.34
C VAL A 50 -6.84 -4.62 -18.65
N ALA A 51 -6.07 -3.56 -18.77
CA ALA A 51 -6.57 -2.22 -19.10
C ALA A 51 -7.02 -2.12 -20.57
N HIS A 52 -7.83 -1.11 -20.87
CA HIS A 52 -8.26 -0.83 -22.26
C HIS A 52 -7.13 -0.22 -23.09
N ARG A 53 -6.28 0.60 -22.47
CA ARG A 53 -5.07 1.21 -23.08
C ARG A 53 -3.98 1.33 -22.05
N SER A 54 -2.75 1.54 -22.50
CA SER A 54 -1.61 1.74 -21.61
C SER A 54 -0.61 2.74 -22.19
N HIS A 55 0.13 3.39 -21.28
CA HIS A 55 1.25 4.28 -21.60
C HIS A 55 2.47 3.93 -20.76
N VAL A 56 3.64 3.97 -21.39
CA VAL A 56 4.94 3.73 -20.73
C VAL A 56 5.73 5.02 -20.76
N PHE A 57 6.01 5.58 -19.59
CA PHE A 57 6.82 6.79 -19.42
C PHE A 57 7.41 6.86 -18.01
N ASP A 58 8.43 7.71 -17.82
CA ASP A 58 8.94 7.99 -16.47
C ASP A 58 7.87 8.76 -15.66
N MET A 59 7.35 8.13 -14.63
CA MET A 59 6.30 8.69 -13.78
C MET A 59 6.73 9.94 -13.00
N LEU A 60 8.04 10.24 -12.97
CA LEU A 60 8.60 11.48 -12.41
C LEU A 60 8.70 12.61 -13.44
N ASP A 61 8.47 12.32 -14.74
CA ASP A 61 8.44 13.31 -15.81
C ASP A 61 7.08 14.03 -15.84
N ALA A 62 7.08 15.29 -15.44
CA ALA A 62 5.89 16.13 -15.37
C ALA A 62 5.28 16.42 -16.75
N ASP A 63 6.10 16.57 -17.78
CA ASP A 63 5.66 16.87 -19.14
C ASP A 63 5.05 15.64 -19.80
N ALA A 64 5.65 14.47 -19.61
CA ALA A 64 5.10 13.21 -20.08
C ALA A 64 3.73 12.91 -19.41
N LEU A 65 3.61 13.14 -18.09
CA LEU A 65 2.33 13.01 -17.39
C LEU A 65 1.28 13.96 -17.96
N GLN A 66 1.64 15.23 -18.19
CA GLN A 66 0.72 16.20 -18.78
C GLN A 66 0.22 15.74 -20.14
N GLN A 67 1.13 15.29 -21.03
CA GLN A 67 0.76 14.82 -22.38
C GLN A 67 -0.23 13.65 -22.33
N VAL A 68 -0.04 12.69 -21.43
CA VAL A 68 -0.95 11.55 -21.27
C VAL A 68 -2.32 12.01 -20.76
N ILE A 69 -2.36 12.92 -19.78
CA ILE A 69 -3.62 13.49 -19.27
C ILE A 69 -4.38 14.25 -20.35
N ASP A 70 -3.69 15.07 -21.14
CA ASP A 70 -4.29 15.84 -22.24
C ASP A 70 -4.84 14.94 -23.36
N LEU A 71 -4.15 13.83 -23.62
CA LEU A 71 -4.56 12.83 -24.61
C LEU A 71 -5.79 12.04 -24.14
N GLU A 72 -5.72 11.49 -22.94
CA GLU A 72 -6.73 10.55 -22.42
C GLU A 72 -7.92 11.24 -21.77
N LYS A 73 -7.75 12.46 -21.26
CA LYS A 73 -8.78 13.26 -20.58
C LYS A 73 -9.52 12.44 -19.52
N PRO A 74 -8.81 11.90 -18.52
CA PRO A 74 -9.39 11.05 -17.50
C PRO A 74 -10.35 11.81 -16.60
N HIS A 75 -11.40 11.13 -16.11
CA HIS A 75 -12.29 11.64 -15.09
C HIS A 75 -11.69 11.46 -13.68
N PHE A 76 -10.86 10.44 -13.51
CA PHE A 76 -10.16 10.12 -12.27
C PHE A 76 -8.72 9.77 -12.57
N VAL A 77 -7.79 10.31 -11.79
CA VAL A 77 -6.37 9.92 -11.76
C VAL A 77 -6.09 9.24 -10.44
N VAL A 78 -5.65 7.98 -10.50
CA VAL A 78 -5.52 7.10 -9.33
C VAL A 78 -4.06 6.69 -9.16
N PRO A 79 -3.32 7.33 -8.24
CA PRO A 79 -1.96 6.93 -7.87
C PRO A 79 -1.95 5.59 -7.15
N GLU A 80 -1.14 4.65 -7.65
CA GLU A 80 -0.95 3.31 -7.09
C GLU A 80 0.50 3.04 -6.64
N ILE A 81 1.40 3.98 -6.92
CA ILE A 81 2.80 3.93 -6.48
C ILE A 81 3.23 5.28 -5.92
N GLU A 82 4.35 5.30 -5.19
CA GLU A 82 4.86 6.54 -4.60
C GLU A 82 5.85 7.28 -5.51
N ALA A 83 6.44 6.65 -6.52
CA ALA A 83 7.42 7.28 -7.43
C ALA A 83 6.71 8.04 -8.56
N ILE A 84 6.02 9.14 -8.23
CA ILE A 84 5.23 9.98 -9.15
C ILE A 84 5.58 11.45 -8.93
N THR A 85 5.47 12.27 -9.97
CA THR A 85 5.60 13.73 -9.87
C THR A 85 4.38 14.36 -9.16
N THR A 86 4.36 14.28 -7.81
CA THR A 86 3.22 14.74 -7.00
C THR A 86 2.99 16.24 -7.07
N SER A 87 4.06 17.05 -7.29
CA SER A 87 3.93 18.48 -7.52
C SER A 87 3.07 18.79 -8.75
N LYS A 88 3.24 18.02 -9.83
CA LYS A 88 2.42 18.15 -11.02
C LYS A 88 0.97 17.74 -10.78
N LEU A 89 0.73 16.69 -10.00
CA LEU A 89 -0.62 16.30 -9.62
C LEU A 89 -1.34 17.39 -8.81
N VAL A 90 -0.64 18.06 -7.88
CA VAL A 90 -1.21 19.19 -7.11
C VAL A 90 -1.58 20.35 -8.02
N GLU A 91 -0.73 20.69 -9.00
CA GLU A 91 -1.01 21.71 -10.00
C GLU A 91 -2.27 21.38 -10.82
N LEU A 92 -2.35 20.14 -11.32
CA LEU A 92 -3.47 19.67 -12.14
C LEU A 92 -4.78 19.56 -11.36
N GLU A 93 -4.72 19.12 -10.10
CA GLU A 93 -5.89 19.11 -9.20
C GLU A 93 -6.44 20.52 -8.97
N ALA A 94 -5.56 21.51 -8.79
CA ALA A 94 -5.96 22.92 -8.70
C ALA A 94 -6.63 23.44 -9.99
N GLN A 95 -6.38 22.82 -11.14
CA GLN A 95 -7.01 23.09 -12.42
C GLN A 95 -8.32 22.29 -12.63
N GLY A 96 -8.72 21.46 -11.65
CA GLY A 96 -9.98 20.71 -11.69
C GLY A 96 -9.84 19.22 -12.05
N LEU A 97 -8.62 18.70 -12.17
CA LEU A 97 -8.40 17.24 -12.31
C LEU A 97 -8.76 16.53 -11.00
N ASN A 98 -9.49 15.43 -11.10
CA ASN A 98 -9.87 14.65 -9.93
C ASN A 98 -8.80 13.59 -9.64
N VAL A 99 -7.94 13.89 -8.65
CA VAL A 99 -6.89 12.98 -8.15
C VAL A 99 -7.40 12.24 -6.92
N VAL A 100 -7.13 10.95 -6.83
CA VAL A 100 -7.68 10.03 -5.81
C VAL A 100 -6.59 9.63 -4.80
N PRO A 101 -6.88 9.73 -3.48
CA PRO A 101 -8.02 10.42 -2.86
C PRO A 101 -7.91 11.94 -3.00
N THR A 102 -6.70 12.51 -2.96
CA THR A 102 -6.30 13.87 -3.34
C THR A 102 -4.82 13.89 -3.71
N ALA A 103 -4.40 14.85 -4.54
CA ALA A 103 -2.98 15.05 -4.84
C ALA A 103 -2.16 15.39 -3.60
N ASN A 104 -2.76 16.15 -2.65
CA ASN A 104 -2.10 16.49 -1.40
C ASN A 104 -1.92 15.26 -0.49
N ALA A 105 -2.91 14.37 -0.40
CA ALA A 105 -2.78 13.10 0.34
C ALA A 105 -1.62 12.28 -0.22
N THR A 106 -1.56 12.10 -1.54
CA THR A 106 -0.46 11.40 -2.21
C THR A 106 0.90 12.05 -1.90
N ARG A 107 0.99 13.37 -1.96
CA ARG A 107 2.23 14.12 -1.67
C ARG A 107 2.68 13.98 -0.21
N LEU A 108 1.75 14.11 0.75
CA LEU A 108 2.05 14.03 2.18
C LEU A 108 2.50 12.63 2.59
N THR A 109 1.84 11.60 2.10
CA THR A 109 2.14 10.21 2.48
C THR A 109 3.43 9.67 1.84
N MET A 110 3.87 10.25 0.71
CA MET A 110 5.20 9.98 0.14
C MET A 110 6.34 10.56 0.97
N ASN A 111 6.07 11.56 1.78
CA ASN A 111 7.03 12.26 2.59
C ASN A 111 6.79 11.95 4.08
N ARG A 112 7.66 11.10 4.66
CA ARG A 112 7.55 10.71 6.08
C ARG A 112 7.55 11.91 7.04
N GLU A 113 8.22 13.01 6.69
CA GLU A 113 8.15 14.24 7.50
C GLU A 113 6.76 14.84 7.45
N GLY A 114 6.16 14.97 6.27
CA GLY A 114 4.83 15.55 6.10
C GLY A 114 3.77 14.78 6.88
N ILE A 115 3.70 13.47 6.70
CA ILE A 115 2.67 12.66 7.38
C ILE A 115 2.94 12.53 8.89
N ARG A 116 4.21 12.49 9.33
CA ARG A 116 4.55 12.43 10.75
C ARG A 116 4.17 13.71 11.47
N ARG A 117 4.45 14.89 10.88
CA ARG A 117 4.05 16.17 11.46
C ARG A 117 2.53 16.34 11.48
N LEU A 118 1.84 15.96 10.41
CA LEU A 118 0.37 15.95 10.39
C LEU A 118 -0.17 15.14 11.57
N ALA A 119 0.28 13.89 11.74
CA ALA A 119 -0.23 13.01 12.78
C ALA A 119 0.13 13.51 14.21
N ALA A 120 1.40 13.85 14.44
CA ALA A 120 1.89 14.16 15.79
C ALA A 120 1.64 15.61 16.20
N GLU A 121 1.90 16.59 15.30
CA GLU A 121 1.91 18.01 15.65
C GLU A 121 0.56 18.70 15.38
N GLU A 122 -0.11 18.36 14.28
CA GLU A 122 -1.38 18.98 13.90
C GLU A 122 -2.58 18.26 14.52
N LEU A 123 -2.59 16.92 14.49
CA LEU A 123 -3.68 16.09 15.00
C LEU A 123 -3.49 15.64 16.45
N GLY A 124 -2.28 15.78 17.01
CA GLY A 124 -1.96 15.37 18.38
C GLY A 124 -2.11 13.87 18.64
N LEU A 125 -1.97 13.04 17.61
CA LEU A 125 -2.14 11.59 17.72
C LEU A 125 -0.90 10.94 18.34
N PRO A 126 -1.06 9.80 19.04
CA PRO A 126 0.06 9.01 19.53
C PRO A 126 0.94 8.54 18.37
N THR A 127 2.22 8.91 18.38
CA THR A 127 3.25 8.44 17.46
C THR A 127 4.48 7.99 18.24
N SER A 128 5.45 7.30 17.59
CA SER A 128 6.79 7.16 18.15
C SER A 128 7.42 8.55 18.37
N ALA A 129 8.30 8.70 19.37
CA ALA A 129 9.16 9.87 19.46
C ALA A 129 10.03 9.96 18.21
N TYR A 130 10.27 11.16 17.68
CA TYR A 130 11.02 11.30 16.43
C TYR A 130 11.83 12.59 16.36
N GLN A 131 12.89 12.56 15.55
CA GLN A 131 13.63 13.73 15.10
C GLN A 131 14.03 13.58 13.63
N PHE A 132 14.15 14.73 12.93
CA PHE A 132 14.65 14.76 11.56
C PHE A 132 16.10 15.24 11.55
N ALA A 133 16.89 14.69 10.63
CA ALA A 133 18.29 15.07 10.44
C ALA A 133 18.65 15.10 8.96
N ASP A 134 19.48 16.05 8.57
CA ASP A 134 19.97 16.28 7.20
C ASP A 134 21.50 16.26 7.06
N SER A 135 22.20 16.10 8.19
CA SER A 135 23.65 15.86 8.25
C SER A 135 23.97 14.72 9.22
N TYR A 136 25.18 14.16 9.12
CA TYR A 136 25.63 13.13 10.06
C TYR A 136 25.67 13.64 11.50
N GLU A 137 26.10 14.88 11.71
CA GLU A 137 26.15 15.49 13.04
C GLU A 137 24.76 15.62 13.66
N SER A 138 23.78 16.13 12.90
CA SER A 138 22.40 16.24 13.35
C SER A 138 21.76 14.87 13.55
N PHE A 139 22.12 13.89 12.74
CA PHE A 139 21.67 12.51 12.89
C PHE A 139 22.19 11.86 14.19
N ALA A 140 23.49 11.97 14.47
CA ALA A 140 24.07 11.44 15.70
C ALA A 140 23.45 12.10 16.96
N ALA A 141 23.22 13.42 16.91
CA ALA A 141 22.52 14.14 17.99
C ALA A 141 21.06 13.69 18.15
N ALA A 142 20.38 13.42 17.03
CA ALA A 142 19.02 12.88 17.05
C ALA A 142 18.96 11.48 17.68
N VAL A 143 19.91 10.59 17.36
CA VAL A 143 20.01 9.27 17.99
C VAL A 143 20.27 9.38 19.48
N GLU A 144 21.16 10.30 19.91
CA GLU A 144 21.42 10.55 21.34
C GLU A 144 20.15 11.03 22.08
N THR A 145 19.39 11.94 21.46
CA THR A 145 18.16 12.50 22.06
C THR A 145 17.03 11.49 22.13
N ILE A 146 16.82 10.72 21.07
CA ILE A 146 15.77 9.67 21.00
C ILE A 146 16.13 8.48 21.89
N GLY A 147 17.42 8.15 22.00
CA GLY A 147 17.93 7.01 22.76
C GLY A 147 17.89 5.72 21.95
N LEU A 148 18.57 4.70 22.48
CA LEU A 148 18.65 3.36 21.86
C LEU A 148 17.74 2.37 22.61
N PRO A 149 17.11 1.42 21.89
CA PRO A 149 17.14 1.27 20.44
C PRO A 149 16.28 2.31 19.72
N CYS A 150 16.68 2.67 18.49
CA CYS A 150 15.89 3.54 17.61
C CYS A 150 15.92 3.04 16.16
N VAL A 151 15.09 3.64 15.31
CA VAL A 151 14.98 3.29 13.88
C VAL A 151 15.34 4.50 13.04
N CYS A 152 16.27 4.32 12.11
CA CYS A 152 16.59 5.30 11.08
C CYS A 152 15.87 4.94 9.77
N LYS A 153 15.20 5.92 9.14
CA LYS A 153 14.54 5.76 7.83
C LYS A 153 14.82 6.98 6.96
N PRO A 154 15.11 6.82 5.65
CA PRO A 154 15.08 7.95 4.74
C PRO A 154 13.67 8.55 4.69
N VAL A 155 13.55 9.90 4.61
CA VAL A 155 12.25 10.57 4.53
C VAL A 155 11.48 10.17 3.28
N MET A 156 12.20 9.98 2.16
CA MET A 156 11.62 9.58 0.87
C MET A 156 12.05 8.15 0.51
N SER A 157 11.47 7.15 1.14
CA SER A 157 11.71 5.74 0.81
C SER A 157 10.46 4.89 1.06
N SER A 158 10.42 3.68 0.49
CA SER A 158 9.35 2.70 0.71
C SER A 158 9.92 1.29 0.82
N SER A 159 9.12 0.36 1.28
CA SER A 159 9.45 -1.07 1.38
C SER A 159 10.74 -1.29 2.19
N GLY A 160 10.95 -0.54 3.27
CA GLY A 160 12.09 -0.70 4.17
C GLY A 160 13.47 -0.35 3.61
N LYS A 161 13.56 0.18 2.38
CA LYS A 161 14.86 0.53 1.77
C LYS A 161 15.53 1.65 2.54
N GLY A 162 16.79 1.42 2.94
CA GLY A 162 17.58 2.35 3.74
C GLY A 162 17.17 2.41 5.22
N GLN A 163 16.24 1.56 5.67
CA GLN A 163 15.81 1.50 7.06
C GLN A 163 16.75 0.63 7.89
N SER A 164 17.13 1.09 9.07
CA SER A 164 17.97 0.36 10.02
C SER A 164 17.45 0.49 11.44
N VAL A 165 17.53 -0.59 12.21
CA VAL A 165 17.37 -0.54 13.67
C VAL A 165 18.75 -0.35 14.30
N ILE A 166 18.93 0.71 15.07
CA ILE A 166 20.18 1.04 15.77
C ILE A 166 20.01 0.59 17.23
N ARG A 167 20.82 -0.38 17.65
CA ARG A 167 20.78 -0.94 19.00
C ARG A 167 21.97 -0.54 19.85
N THR A 168 23.09 -0.24 19.20
CA THR A 168 24.34 0.15 19.86
C THR A 168 24.96 1.37 19.14
N PRO A 169 25.79 2.18 19.84
CA PRO A 169 26.43 3.35 19.26
C PRO A 169 27.30 3.05 18.02
N GLU A 170 27.91 1.86 17.96
CA GLU A 170 28.79 1.45 16.84
C GLU A 170 28.02 1.29 15.52
N GLN A 171 26.69 1.16 15.58
CA GLN A 171 25.84 1.01 14.40
C GLN A 171 25.44 2.35 13.77
N ILE A 172 25.65 3.47 14.43
CA ILE A 172 25.15 4.80 14.02
C ILE A 172 25.68 5.17 12.62
N GLU A 173 26.98 5.09 12.41
CA GLU A 173 27.59 5.46 11.12
C GLU A 173 27.08 4.56 9.97
N ALA A 174 27.05 3.24 10.21
CA ALA A 174 26.57 2.29 9.19
C ALA A 174 25.09 2.54 8.84
N ALA A 175 24.23 2.86 9.82
CA ALA A 175 22.83 3.19 9.62
C ALA A 175 22.65 4.47 8.78
N TRP A 176 23.45 5.52 9.05
CA TRP A 176 23.45 6.74 8.22
C TRP A 176 23.83 6.44 6.79
N GLN A 177 24.96 5.75 6.59
CA GLN A 177 25.47 5.38 5.25
C GLN A 177 24.42 4.60 4.46
N TYR A 178 23.77 3.60 5.11
CA TYR A 178 22.73 2.79 4.47
C TYR A 178 21.50 3.63 4.12
N ALA A 179 21.09 4.54 5.00
CA ALA A 179 19.96 5.43 4.73
C ALA A 179 20.22 6.36 3.54
N GLN A 180 21.46 6.84 3.36
CA GLN A 180 21.83 7.68 2.21
C GLN A 180 21.79 6.93 0.87
N GLN A 181 21.93 5.61 0.87
CA GLN A 181 21.86 4.77 -0.33
C GLN A 181 20.43 4.34 -0.66
N GLY A 182 19.53 4.31 0.33
CA GLY A 182 18.16 3.79 0.21
C GLY A 182 17.11 4.82 -0.20
N GLY A 183 17.44 6.12 -0.21
CA GLY A 183 16.50 7.20 -0.55
C GLY A 183 16.15 7.21 -2.05
N ARG A 184 14.87 7.39 -2.39
CA ARG A 184 14.41 7.50 -3.79
C ARG A 184 14.88 8.79 -4.49
N SER A 185 15.10 9.85 -3.73
CA SER A 185 15.62 11.15 -4.19
C SER A 185 17.12 11.29 -4.02
N GLY A 186 17.84 10.19 -3.77
CA GLY A 186 19.28 10.20 -3.47
C GLY A 186 19.57 10.43 -1.99
N ALA A 187 20.82 10.80 -1.68
CA ALA A 187 21.25 11.16 -0.33
C ALA A 187 20.44 12.34 0.20
N GLY A 188 19.97 12.28 1.43
CA GLY A 188 19.14 13.34 1.97
C GLY A 188 18.71 13.14 3.42
N ARG A 189 17.61 13.81 3.74
CA ARG A 189 17.03 13.89 5.08
C ARG A 189 16.52 12.54 5.55
N VAL A 190 16.76 12.24 6.83
CA VAL A 190 16.29 11.03 7.51
C VAL A 190 15.39 11.39 8.70
N ILE A 191 14.57 10.44 9.12
CA ILE A 191 13.87 10.44 10.40
C ILE A 191 14.52 9.41 11.32
N VAL A 192 14.77 9.79 12.57
CA VAL A 192 15.14 8.90 13.68
C VAL A 192 13.91 8.74 14.55
N GLU A 193 13.44 7.53 14.72
CA GLU A 193 12.24 7.20 15.50
C GLU A 193 12.60 6.32 16.68
N GLY A 194 12.01 6.60 17.85
CA GLY A 194 12.10 5.71 19.00
C GLY A 194 11.54 4.34 18.67
N PHE A 195 12.24 3.29 19.09
CA PHE A 195 11.75 1.92 18.90
C PHE A 195 10.48 1.70 19.73
N VAL A 196 9.41 1.30 19.06
CA VAL A 196 8.14 0.99 19.72
C VAL A 196 8.14 -0.48 20.13
N ASP A 197 8.01 -0.73 21.42
CA ASP A 197 7.77 -2.07 21.95
C ASP A 197 6.27 -2.37 21.87
N PHE A 198 5.85 -3.08 20.83
CA PHE A 198 4.45 -3.40 20.54
C PHE A 198 4.19 -4.91 20.67
N ASP A 199 2.93 -5.28 20.92
CA ASP A 199 2.50 -6.67 20.94
C ASP A 199 2.29 -7.19 19.51
N TYR A 200 1.72 -6.36 18.63
CA TYR A 200 1.53 -6.63 17.21
C TYR A 200 1.32 -5.33 16.41
N GLU A 201 1.53 -5.43 15.12
CA GLU A 201 1.23 -4.39 14.14
C GLU A 201 -0.02 -4.78 13.34
N ILE A 202 -0.84 -3.79 12.99
CA ILE A 202 -2.01 -3.99 12.14
C ILE A 202 -2.00 -3.02 10.97
N THR A 203 -2.64 -3.43 9.89
CA THR A 203 -3.18 -2.52 8.88
C THR A 203 -4.68 -2.39 9.09
N LEU A 204 -5.16 -1.18 9.32
CA LEU A 204 -6.59 -0.85 9.35
C LEU A 204 -6.97 -0.20 8.02
N LEU A 205 -7.57 -0.99 7.13
CA LEU A 205 -8.12 -0.46 5.88
C LEU A 205 -9.30 0.43 6.19
N THR A 206 -9.14 1.70 5.88
CA THR A 206 -10.11 2.76 6.19
C THR A 206 -10.59 3.38 4.90
N VAL A 207 -11.90 3.40 4.70
CA VAL A 207 -12.53 3.90 3.47
C VAL A 207 -13.26 5.20 3.77
N ARG A 208 -12.87 6.28 3.10
CA ARG A 208 -13.60 7.54 3.14
C ARG A 208 -14.46 7.65 1.88
N ALA A 209 -15.77 7.67 2.04
CA ALA A 209 -16.74 7.67 0.94
C ALA A 209 -17.84 8.71 1.18
N VAL A 210 -18.79 8.82 0.25
CA VAL A 210 -19.90 9.79 0.30
C VAL A 210 -20.86 9.56 1.49
N ASP A 211 -20.92 8.34 2.00
CA ASP A 211 -21.76 7.92 3.14
C ASP A 211 -20.98 7.84 4.46
N GLY A 212 -19.73 8.34 4.51
CA GLY A 212 -18.94 8.43 5.73
C GLY A 212 -17.60 7.73 5.68
N VAL A 213 -17.04 7.46 6.87
CA VAL A 213 -15.82 6.68 7.05
C VAL A 213 -16.20 5.28 7.48
N HIS A 214 -15.64 4.28 6.80
CA HIS A 214 -15.90 2.86 7.05
C HIS A 214 -14.58 2.14 7.32
N PHE A 215 -14.62 1.12 8.18
CA PHE A 215 -13.44 0.34 8.55
C PHE A 215 -13.64 -1.12 8.16
N CYS A 216 -12.62 -1.72 7.55
CA CYS A 216 -12.52 -3.17 7.48
C CYS A 216 -12.12 -3.74 8.84
N ALA A 217 -12.40 -5.02 9.09
CA ALA A 217 -11.81 -5.67 10.25
C ALA A 217 -10.27 -5.56 10.21
N PRO A 218 -9.60 -5.35 11.36
CA PRO A 218 -8.13 -5.18 11.41
C PRO A 218 -7.40 -6.35 10.76
N ILE A 219 -6.34 -6.04 10.03
CA ILE A 219 -5.49 -7.05 9.37
C ILE A 219 -4.19 -7.16 10.16
N GLY A 220 -3.90 -8.36 10.68
CA GLY A 220 -2.58 -8.71 11.19
C GLY A 220 -1.69 -9.22 10.06
N HIS A 221 -0.39 -9.07 10.22
CA HIS A 221 0.56 -9.49 9.20
C HIS A 221 1.91 -9.89 9.80
N ARG A 222 2.68 -10.66 9.03
CA ARG A 222 4.08 -10.95 9.29
C ARG A 222 4.94 -10.38 8.17
N GLN A 223 5.97 -9.68 8.57
CA GLN A 223 7.00 -9.15 7.67
C GLN A 223 8.31 -9.90 7.87
N GLU A 224 9.10 -10.01 6.81
CA GLU A 224 10.46 -10.54 6.84
C GLU A 224 11.30 -9.79 5.81
N ASP A 225 12.40 -9.18 6.26
CA ASP A 225 13.28 -8.33 5.43
C ASP A 225 12.53 -7.19 4.71
N GLY A 226 11.52 -6.61 5.35
CA GLY A 226 10.71 -5.51 4.78
C GLY A 226 9.65 -5.94 3.77
N ASP A 227 9.47 -7.26 3.53
CA ASP A 227 8.39 -7.79 2.69
C ASP A 227 7.29 -8.41 3.54
N TYR A 228 6.04 -8.13 3.21
CA TYR A 228 4.89 -8.85 3.75
C TYR A 228 4.89 -10.29 3.26
N ARG A 229 4.87 -11.23 4.20
CA ARG A 229 4.88 -12.67 3.93
C ARG A 229 3.48 -13.24 4.00
N GLU A 230 2.81 -13.04 5.11
CA GLU A 230 1.43 -13.43 5.34
C GLU A 230 0.64 -12.27 5.93
N SER A 231 -0.66 -12.25 5.63
CA SER A 231 -1.63 -11.39 6.28
C SER A 231 -2.87 -12.20 6.65
N TRP A 232 -3.51 -11.85 7.74
CA TRP A 232 -4.73 -12.51 8.19
C TRP A 232 -5.78 -11.53 8.68
N GLN A 233 -7.04 -11.89 8.53
CA GLN A 233 -8.19 -11.08 8.93
C GLN A 233 -9.28 -11.96 9.51
N PRO A 234 -9.87 -11.58 10.69
CA PRO A 234 -9.51 -10.41 11.50
C PRO A 234 -8.28 -10.66 12.38
N GLN A 235 -7.51 -9.63 12.66
CA GLN A 235 -6.61 -9.64 13.81
C GLN A 235 -7.44 -9.51 15.08
N LEU A 236 -7.26 -10.43 16.02
CA LEU A 236 -7.96 -10.35 17.32
C LEU A 236 -7.40 -9.19 18.13
N MET A 237 -8.30 -8.33 18.60
CA MET A 237 -8.00 -7.15 19.40
C MET A 237 -9.06 -6.97 20.46
N SER A 238 -8.75 -6.25 21.54
CA SER A 238 -9.76 -5.81 22.49
C SER A 238 -10.69 -4.76 21.85
N GLU A 239 -11.92 -4.64 22.33
CA GLU A 239 -12.84 -3.60 21.85
C GLU A 239 -12.29 -2.18 22.02
N ASN A 240 -11.52 -1.93 23.09
CA ASN A 240 -10.91 -0.64 23.33
C ASN A 240 -9.81 -0.34 22.31
N ALA A 241 -8.96 -1.35 22.00
CA ALA A 241 -7.91 -1.21 20.98
C ALA A 241 -8.52 -0.99 19.58
N ILE A 242 -9.63 -1.67 19.24
CA ILE A 242 -10.34 -1.43 17.97
C ILE A 242 -10.82 0.01 17.88
N LYS A 243 -11.55 0.49 18.91
CA LYS A 243 -12.06 1.88 18.96
C LYS A 243 -10.92 2.91 18.88
N ALA A 244 -9.80 2.65 19.56
CA ALA A 244 -8.64 3.52 19.51
C ALA A 244 -7.99 3.52 18.10
N ALA A 245 -7.91 2.37 17.44
CA ALA A 245 -7.40 2.25 16.08
C ALA A 245 -8.30 2.98 15.06
N GLU A 246 -9.62 2.78 15.15
CA GLU A 246 -10.61 3.47 14.32
C GLU A 246 -10.53 4.99 14.51
N TYR A 247 -10.44 5.46 15.75
CA TYR A 247 -10.30 6.88 16.04
C TYR A 247 -9.04 7.48 15.39
N VAL A 248 -7.87 6.86 15.58
CA VAL A 248 -6.62 7.33 14.98
C VAL A 248 -6.72 7.37 13.46
N ALA A 249 -7.23 6.30 12.85
CA ALA A 249 -7.39 6.19 11.41
C ALA A 249 -8.36 7.24 10.86
N GLU A 250 -9.49 7.44 11.50
CA GLU A 250 -10.50 8.44 11.09
C GLU A 250 -9.92 9.87 11.10
N GLN A 251 -9.18 10.24 12.16
CA GLN A 251 -8.54 11.56 12.22
C GLN A 251 -7.58 11.78 11.05
N VAL A 252 -6.73 10.78 10.76
CA VAL A 252 -5.74 10.86 9.68
C VAL A 252 -6.42 10.95 8.32
N VAL A 253 -7.39 10.07 8.00
CA VAL A 253 -8.01 10.07 6.67
C VAL A 253 -8.90 11.29 6.43
N ASN A 254 -9.52 11.84 7.48
CA ASN A 254 -10.26 13.09 7.38
C ASN A 254 -9.34 14.29 7.11
N ALA A 255 -8.17 14.35 7.74
CA ALA A 255 -7.17 15.39 7.49
C ALA A 255 -6.56 15.29 6.07
N LEU A 256 -6.35 14.08 5.55
CA LEU A 256 -5.87 13.85 4.18
C LEU A 256 -6.93 14.19 3.12
N GLY A 257 -8.19 14.02 3.45
CA GLY A 257 -9.34 14.39 2.59
C GLY A 257 -9.54 13.46 1.39
N GLY A 258 -10.46 13.86 0.51
CA GLY A 258 -10.84 13.10 -0.69
C GLY A 258 -11.65 11.85 -0.38
N TYR A 259 -11.94 11.06 -1.41
CA TYR A 259 -12.63 9.77 -1.31
C TYR A 259 -11.74 8.66 -1.85
N GLY A 260 -11.65 7.56 -1.12
CA GLY A 260 -10.82 6.42 -1.46
C GLY A 260 -10.58 5.52 -0.25
N LEU A 261 -9.73 4.53 -0.45
CA LEU A 261 -9.28 3.63 0.60
C LEU A 261 -7.87 4.06 1.07
N PHE A 262 -7.65 3.93 2.35
CA PHE A 262 -6.39 4.22 3.02
C PHE A 262 -5.94 2.98 3.82
N GLY A 263 -4.71 2.55 3.63
CA GLY A 263 -4.07 1.54 4.47
C GLY A 263 -3.37 2.22 5.64
N VAL A 264 -3.98 2.22 6.83
CA VAL A 264 -3.40 2.84 8.03
C VAL A 264 -2.66 1.80 8.85
N GLU A 265 -1.35 1.97 9.01
CA GLU A 265 -0.50 1.07 9.78
C GLU A 265 -0.35 1.57 11.22
N LEU A 266 -0.63 0.69 12.17
CA LEU A 266 -0.71 1.01 13.58
C LEU A 266 0.02 -0.03 14.42
N PHE A 267 0.83 0.42 15.38
CA PHE A 267 1.36 -0.44 16.44
C PHE A 267 0.37 -0.53 17.61
N VAL A 268 0.20 -1.72 18.15
CA VAL A 268 -0.72 -1.97 19.26
C VAL A 268 0.03 -2.59 20.43
N LYS A 269 -0.16 -2.02 21.64
CA LYS A 269 0.33 -2.56 22.90
C LYS A 269 -0.79 -2.50 23.95
N GLY A 270 -1.35 -3.65 24.30
CA GLY A 270 -2.60 -3.71 25.08
C GLY A 270 -3.69 -2.94 24.38
N ASP A 271 -4.24 -1.91 25.04
CA ASP A 271 -5.27 -1.01 24.48
C ASP A 271 -4.68 0.26 23.82
N LYS A 272 -3.36 0.45 23.90
CA LYS A 272 -2.70 1.62 23.30
C LYS A 272 -2.44 1.38 21.82
N VAL A 273 -2.83 2.37 21.02
CA VAL A 273 -2.61 2.39 19.57
C VAL A 273 -1.70 3.56 19.22
N ILE A 274 -0.69 3.31 18.40
CA ILE A 274 0.33 4.27 18.00
C ILE A 274 0.34 4.32 16.47
N PHE A 275 0.17 5.50 15.89
CA PHE A 275 0.24 5.71 14.45
C PHE A 275 1.67 5.47 13.94
N ASN A 276 1.80 4.64 12.91
CA ASN A 276 3.05 4.37 12.21
C ASN A 276 3.09 5.07 10.84
N GLU A 277 2.28 4.63 9.91
CA GLU A 277 2.29 5.13 8.52
C GLU A 277 0.89 5.03 7.90
N VAL A 278 0.66 5.69 6.77
CA VAL A 278 -0.56 5.55 5.98
C VAL A 278 -0.26 5.58 4.48
N SER A 279 -0.89 4.69 3.74
CA SER A 279 -0.91 4.67 2.28
C SER A 279 -2.28 5.14 1.79
N PRO A 280 -2.39 6.16 0.92
CA PRO A 280 -3.67 6.68 0.43
C PRO A 280 -4.17 5.86 -0.78
N ARG A 281 -4.10 4.55 -0.70
CA ARG A 281 -4.36 3.57 -1.75
C ARG A 281 -4.51 2.17 -1.15
N PRO A 282 -4.96 1.17 -1.96
CA PRO A 282 -4.91 -0.24 -1.56
C PRO A 282 -3.53 -0.66 -1.03
N HIS A 283 -3.53 -1.55 -0.06
CA HIS A 283 -2.35 -1.96 0.69
C HIS A 283 -2.03 -3.44 0.48
N ASP A 284 -0.75 -3.79 0.41
CA ASP A 284 -0.33 -5.18 0.18
C ASP A 284 -0.94 -6.20 1.16
N THR A 285 -1.09 -5.82 2.43
CA THR A 285 -1.72 -6.68 3.44
C THR A 285 -3.21 -6.89 3.17
N GLY A 286 -3.84 -5.95 2.48
CA GLY A 286 -5.25 -5.97 2.12
C GLY A 286 -5.61 -6.98 1.02
N MET A 287 -4.61 -7.61 0.35
CA MET A 287 -4.87 -8.72 -0.57
C MET A 287 -5.73 -9.83 0.06
N VAL A 288 -5.69 -10.02 1.37
CA VAL A 288 -6.55 -10.97 2.08
C VAL A 288 -8.04 -10.68 1.88
N THR A 289 -8.42 -9.41 1.61
CA THR A 289 -9.81 -9.00 1.38
C THR A 289 -10.41 -9.58 0.10
N LEU A 290 -9.59 -10.06 -0.83
CA LEU A 290 -10.06 -10.79 -2.02
C LEU A 290 -10.81 -12.09 -1.68
N ILE A 291 -10.65 -12.61 -0.45
CA ILE A 291 -11.32 -13.84 -0.01
C ILE A 291 -12.04 -13.70 1.32
N SER A 292 -11.70 -12.71 2.14
CA SER A 292 -12.21 -12.55 3.51
C SER A 292 -13.53 -11.80 3.60
N GLN A 293 -13.86 -10.97 2.59
CA GLN A 293 -15.05 -10.11 2.64
C GLN A 293 -15.75 -10.01 1.28
N GLU A 294 -16.97 -9.51 1.27
CA GLU A 294 -17.80 -9.39 0.07
C GLU A 294 -17.21 -8.41 -0.93
N LEU A 295 -16.74 -7.26 -0.45
CA LEU A 295 -16.07 -6.24 -1.23
C LEU A 295 -14.59 -6.24 -0.87
N SER A 296 -13.72 -6.54 -1.83
CA SER A 296 -12.29 -6.41 -1.64
C SER A 296 -11.89 -4.95 -1.38
N GLU A 297 -10.70 -4.72 -0.83
CA GLU A 297 -10.15 -3.37 -0.69
C GLU A 297 -10.18 -2.59 -2.01
N PHE A 298 -9.98 -3.28 -3.13
CA PHE A 298 -10.00 -2.70 -4.47
C PHE A 298 -11.41 -2.26 -4.86
N ALA A 299 -12.42 -3.10 -4.61
CA ALA A 299 -13.82 -2.77 -4.83
C ALA A 299 -14.28 -1.60 -3.95
N LEU A 300 -13.85 -1.58 -2.68
CA LEU A 300 -14.12 -0.48 -1.74
C LEU A 300 -13.47 0.82 -2.24
N HIS A 301 -12.21 0.76 -2.69
CA HIS A 301 -11.50 1.92 -3.24
C HIS A 301 -12.22 2.50 -4.47
N VAL A 302 -12.58 1.63 -5.43
CA VAL A 302 -13.28 2.05 -6.65
C VAL A 302 -14.66 2.64 -6.34
N ARG A 303 -15.44 2.03 -5.44
CA ARG A 303 -16.73 2.62 -5.01
C ARG A 303 -16.54 3.99 -4.38
N ALA A 304 -15.58 4.13 -3.47
CA ALA A 304 -15.35 5.38 -2.77
C ALA A 304 -15.00 6.52 -3.73
N PHE A 305 -13.96 6.38 -4.56
CA PHE A 305 -13.52 7.46 -5.41
C PHE A 305 -14.50 7.78 -6.56
N THR A 306 -15.34 6.82 -6.95
CA THR A 306 -16.39 7.08 -7.96
C THR A 306 -17.64 7.72 -7.38
N GLY A 307 -17.65 8.06 -6.09
CA GLY A 307 -18.78 8.69 -5.42
C GLY A 307 -19.95 7.75 -5.14
N LEU A 308 -19.70 6.44 -5.07
CA LEU A 308 -20.70 5.45 -4.68
C LEU A 308 -20.64 5.19 -3.17
N PRO A 309 -21.77 4.84 -2.52
CA PRO A 309 -21.78 4.49 -1.12
C PRO A 309 -21.14 3.13 -0.87
N ILE A 310 -20.56 2.96 0.32
CA ILE A 310 -19.99 1.69 0.78
C ILE A 310 -21.06 0.82 1.43
N GLY A 311 -21.92 1.43 2.27
CA GLY A 311 -22.89 0.70 3.06
C GLY A 311 -22.23 -0.14 4.15
N GLN A 312 -22.51 -1.44 4.16
CA GLN A 312 -21.94 -2.37 5.14
C GLN A 312 -20.81 -3.19 4.53
N ILE A 313 -19.66 -3.27 5.21
CA ILE A 313 -18.58 -4.18 4.86
C ILE A 313 -18.87 -5.54 5.53
N VAL A 314 -19.16 -6.55 4.73
CA VAL A 314 -19.48 -7.90 5.20
C VAL A 314 -18.25 -8.79 5.12
N GLN A 315 -17.85 -9.34 6.26
CA GLN A 315 -16.74 -10.30 6.35
C GLN A 315 -17.29 -11.73 6.38
N TYR A 316 -16.65 -12.63 5.62
CA TYR A 316 -17.05 -14.05 5.54
C TYR A 316 -16.51 -14.90 6.69
N GLY A 317 -15.45 -14.45 7.38
CA GLY A 317 -14.82 -15.17 8.48
C GLY A 317 -13.28 -15.18 8.38
N PRO A 318 -12.62 -15.94 9.26
CA PRO A 318 -11.18 -15.99 9.33
C PRO A 318 -10.54 -16.37 8.00
N SER A 319 -9.63 -15.54 7.53
CA SER A 319 -9.00 -15.68 6.22
C SER A 319 -7.53 -15.23 6.28
N ALA A 320 -6.75 -15.69 5.33
CA ALA A 320 -5.34 -15.29 5.22
C ALA A 320 -4.88 -15.21 3.77
N SER A 321 -3.79 -14.49 3.57
CA SER A 321 -3.01 -14.46 2.34
C SER A 321 -1.56 -14.83 2.63
N ALA A 322 -0.89 -15.46 1.65
CA ALA A 322 0.54 -15.76 1.70
C ALA A 322 1.18 -15.41 0.35
N ALA A 323 2.30 -14.69 0.39
CA ALA A 323 3.00 -14.25 -0.81
C ALA A 323 3.66 -15.44 -1.55
N ILE A 324 3.50 -15.49 -2.86
CA ILE A 324 4.25 -16.40 -3.75
C ILE A 324 5.49 -15.63 -4.22
N LEU A 325 6.65 -16.00 -3.66
CA LEU A 325 7.91 -15.29 -3.84
C LEU A 325 8.81 -16.05 -4.81
N GLY A 326 9.28 -15.34 -5.83
CA GLY A 326 10.35 -15.79 -6.71
C GLY A 326 11.70 -15.19 -6.33
N GLN A 327 12.78 -15.91 -6.63
CA GLN A 327 14.14 -15.43 -6.54
C GLN A 327 14.95 -15.97 -7.70
N GLY A 328 15.34 -15.09 -8.62
CA GLY A 328 16.04 -15.46 -9.83
C GLY A 328 16.18 -14.31 -10.80
N GLN A 329 16.51 -14.64 -12.06
CA GLN A 329 16.59 -13.68 -13.15
C GLN A 329 15.98 -14.34 -14.40
N SER A 330 14.88 -13.78 -14.91
CA SER A 330 14.18 -14.28 -16.09
C SER A 330 13.25 -13.25 -16.69
N GLN A 331 13.02 -13.34 -17.99
CA GLN A 331 11.95 -12.65 -18.72
C GLN A 331 10.87 -13.64 -19.22
N ASN A 332 10.99 -14.92 -18.85
CA ASN A 332 10.08 -15.98 -19.25
C ASN A 332 9.64 -16.81 -18.03
N ILE A 333 8.98 -16.15 -17.08
CA ILE A 333 8.53 -16.80 -15.85
C ILE A 333 7.37 -17.75 -16.16
N GLN A 334 7.47 -18.99 -15.69
CA GLN A 334 6.41 -19.99 -15.78
C GLN A 334 6.06 -20.53 -14.40
N PHE A 335 4.85 -21.04 -14.26
CA PHE A 335 4.34 -21.58 -13.00
C PHE A 335 3.82 -23.00 -13.21
N SER A 336 4.11 -23.89 -12.25
CA SER A 336 3.53 -25.24 -12.17
C SER A 336 3.06 -25.52 -10.73
N GLY A 337 2.45 -26.68 -10.49
CA GLY A 337 1.92 -27.06 -9.18
C GLY A 337 0.65 -26.30 -8.79
N LEU A 338 -0.02 -25.67 -9.76
CA LEU A 338 -1.30 -24.99 -9.54
C LEU A 338 -2.44 -25.97 -9.24
N ASP A 339 -2.38 -27.17 -9.81
CA ASP A 339 -3.29 -28.28 -9.52
C ASP A 339 -3.18 -28.73 -8.06
N ASP A 340 -1.97 -28.91 -7.55
CA ASP A 340 -1.73 -29.21 -6.13
C ASP A 340 -2.22 -28.06 -5.23
N ALA A 341 -1.83 -26.82 -5.55
CA ALA A 341 -2.21 -25.63 -4.79
C ALA A 341 -3.73 -25.45 -4.69
N LEU A 342 -4.44 -25.61 -5.81
CA LEU A 342 -5.88 -25.40 -5.91
C LEU A 342 -6.70 -26.64 -5.47
N SER A 343 -6.07 -27.80 -5.25
CA SER A 343 -6.71 -28.96 -4.61
C SER A 343 -6.89 -28.77 -3.10
N ILE A 344 -6.17 -27.82 -2.48
CA ILE A 344 -6.31 -27.48 -1.07
C ILE A 344 -7.66 -26.76 -0.88
N PRO A 345 -8.56 -27.25 0.00
CA PRO A 345 -9.88 -26.67 0.15
C PRO A 345 -9.87 -25.22 0.62
N HIS A 346 -10.81 -24.42 0.13
CA HIS A 346 -10.99 -23.00 0.48
C HIS A 346 -9.82 -22.09 0.13
N THR A 347 -9.04 -22.45 -0.90
CA THR A 347 -7.93 -21.63 -1.39
C THR A 347 -8.25 -21.01 -2.75
N GLN A 348 -7.53 -19.94 -3.04
CA GLN A 348 -7.44 -19.29 -4.34
C GLN A 348 -6.01 -18.84 -4.59
N VAL A 349 -5.62 -18.69 -5.83
CA VAL A 349 -4.31 -18.17 -6.24
C VAL A 349 -4.53 -16.97 -7.16
N ARG A 350 -3.71 -15.92 -6.98
CA ARG A 350 -3.57 -14.82 -7.94
C ARG A 350 -2.13 -14.80 -8.42
N LEU A 351 -1.89 -15.04 -9.70
CA LEU A 351 -0.60 -14.79 -10.34
C LEU A 351 -0.63 -13.38 -10.92
N PHE A 352 0.35 -12.58 -10.55
CA PHE A 352 0.32 -11.15 -10.87
C PHE A 352 0.58 -10.86 -12.34
N GLY A 353 1.31 -11.74 -13.04
CA GLY A 353 1.67 -11.55 -14.44
C GLY A 353 2.82 -10.54 -14.61
N LYS A 354 3.74 -10.44 -13.64
CA LYS A 354 4.94 -9.61 -13.78
C LYS A 354 5.79 -10.12 -14.93
N PRO A 355 6.24 -9.25 -15.87
CA PRO A 355 6.91 -9.69 -17.10
C PRO A 355 8.31 -10.24 -16.87
N ASP A 356 8.94 -9.86 -15.77
CA ASP A 356 10.31 -10.23 -15.45
C ASP A 356 10.52 -10.47 -13.95
N ILE A 357 11.67 -11.03 -13.64
CA ILE A 357 12.25 -11.08 -12.30
C ILE A 357 13.75 -10.82 -12.37
N ALA A 358 14.24 -9.92 -11.49
CA ALA A 358 15.64 -9.68 -11.24
C ALA A 358 15.84 -9.60 -9.70
N GLY A 359 16.41 -10.66 -9.12
CA GLY A 359 16.53 -10.81 -7.68
C GLY A 359 15.28 -11.42 -7.03
N ARG A 360 14.82 -10.87 -5.89
CA ARG A 360 13.62 -11.32 -5.16
C ARG A 360 12.40 -10.47 -5.55
N ARG A 361 11.29 -11.12 -5.88
CA ARG A 361 10.06 -10.44 -6.28
C ARG A 361 8.83 -11.27 -5.91
N ARG A 362 7.76 -10.61 -5.44
CA ARG A 362 6.44 -11.24 -5.31
C ARG A 362 5.83 -11.44 -6.70
N LEU A 363 5.45 -12.65 -7.01
CA LEU A 363 4.90 -13.04 -8.32
C LEU A 363 3.43 -13.45 -8.25
N GLY A 364 2.92 -13.63 -7.03
CA GLY A 364 1.53 -13.97 -6.79
C GLY A 364 1.19 -13.94 -5.30
N VAL A 365 -0.04 -14.30 -5.00
CA VAL A 365 -0.56 -14.48 -3.66
C VAL A 365 -1.48 -15.71 -3.61
N ALA A 366 -1.31 -16.53 -2.61
CA ALA A 366 -2.26 -17.57 -2.22
C ALA A 366 -3.20 -17.01 -1.15
N LEU A 367 -4.48 -17.29 -1.28
CA LEU A 367 -5.55 -16.83 -0.41
C LEU A 367 -6.26 -18.03 0.20
N SER A 368 -6.64 -17.96 1.46
CA SER A 368 -7.42 -19.03 2.08
C SER A 368 -8.43 -18.55 3.11
N ARG A 369 -9.43 -19.39 3.38
CA ARG A 369 -10.35 -19.27 4.51
C ARG A 369 -10.19 -20.46 5.45
N GLY A 370 -10.41 -20.25 6.74
CA GLY A 370 -10.34 -21.27 7.77
C GLY A 370 -11.38 -21.06 8.87
N LYS A 371 -11.41 -21.96 9.84
CA LYS A 371 -12.23 -21.79 11.06
C LYS A 371 -11.58 -20.80 12.04
N THR A 372 -10.25 -20.69 11.95
CA THR A 372 -9.41 -19.73 12.69
C THR A 372 -8.45 -19.04 11.74
N THR A 373 -7.91 -17.89 12.14
CA THR A 373 -6.89 -17.20 11.36
C THR A 373 -5.62 -18.04 11.22
N GLN A 374 -5.26 -18.82 12.25
CA GLN A 374 -4.10 -19.73 12.18
C GLN A 374 -4.32 -20.81 11.10
N GLU A 375 -5.48 -21.50 11.10
CA GLU A 375 -5.80 -22.50 10.07
C GLU A 375 -5.78 -21.88 8.67
N ALA A 376 -6.33 -20.68 8.52
CA ALA A 376 -6.29 -19.97 7.25
C ALA A 376 -4.84 -19.64 6.82
N THR A 377 -4.00 -19.16 7.74
CA THR A 377 -2.60 -18.82 7.47
C THR A 377 -1.80 -20.06 7.06
N ASP A 378 -1.90 -21.15 7.82
CA ASP A 378 -1.20 -22.40 7.51
C ASP A 378 -1.58 -22.92 6.13
N ARG A 379 -2.87 -22.87 5.78
CA ARG A 379 -3.40 -23.29 4.49
C ARG A 379 -2.95 -22.36 3.34
N ALA A 380 -2.90 -21.05 3.56
CA ALA A 380 -2.39 -20.10 2.56
C ALA A 380 -0.90 -20.35 2.30
N ILE A 381 -0.11 -20.62 3.34
CA ILE A 381 1.32 -20.95 3.23
C ILE A 381 1.50 -22.28 2.46
N GLU A 382 0.72 -23.30 2.77
CA GLU A 382 0.75 -24.59 2.06
C GLU A 382 0.44 -24.39 0.57
N CYS A 383 -0.62 -23.64 0.26
CA CYS A 383 -1.01 -23.31 -1.10
C CYS A 383 0.10 -22.52 -1.84
N ALA A 384 0.69 -21.52 -1.20
CA ALA A 384 1.79 -20.75 -1.80
C ALA A 384 3.02 -21.60 -2.09
N LYS A 385 3.37 -22.55 -1.20
CA LYS A 385 4.50 -23.48 -1.37
C LYS A 385 4.29 -24.52 -2.47
N ALA A 386 3.05 -24.88 -2.75
CA ALA A 386 2.72 -25.82 -3.83
C ALA A 386 3.03 -25.21 -5.20
N VAL A 387 2.89 -23.90 -5.36
CA VAL A 387 3.22 -23.19 -6.61
C VAL A 387 4.73 -23.20 -6.84
N LYS A 388 5.16 -23.75 -7.96
CA LYS A 388 6.57 -23.81 -8.39
C LYS A 388 6.81 -22.75 -9.45
N ILE A 389 7.93 -22.03 -9.35
CA ILE A 389 8.33 -20.98 -10.28
C ILE A 389 9.50 -21.49 -11.11
N HIS A 390 9.42 -21.35 -12.42
CA HIS A 390 10.46 -21.69 -13.38
C HIS A 390 10.94 -20.43 -14.08
N TYR A 391 12.27 -20.33 -14.29
CA TYR A 391 12.94 -19.16 -14.83
C TYR A 391 13.58 -19.40 -16.18
#